data_5613fcf91b4640d1b9a18ea52f344746
#
_entry.id   5613fcf91b4640d1b9a18ea52f344746
#
_cell.length_a   1.000
_cell.length_b   1.000
_cell.length_c   1.000
_cell.angle_alpha   90.00
_cell.angle_beta   90.00
_cell.angle_gamma   90.00
#
_symmetry.space_group_name_H-M   'P 1'
#
loop_
_entity.id
_entity.type
_entity.pdbx_description
1 polymer ?
#
loop_
_entity_poly.entity_id
_entity_poly.type
_entity_poly.pdbx_seq_one_letter_code
_entity_poly.pdbx_strand_id
1 'polypeptide(L)'
;MTEPRLAGASITVPGKLADRAREIAAGRLSPAVPRDAATIVLLWPGVLLRPGAGVEAYLLRRTRALDFAPGACVFPGGSVDEGDADPAIGWAGPPPAEIADRLGTSPERARALVCAAVRETFEESGVLLAGSSPTALVDDSAALAQDRHALLAGTASFGELLGRLGLMLRADLLTPWARWITPEAAPRRFDTWFFAAPLPPGQTASLTAPAEQAEQAGQTGSGESDAGIWLRPAEALESARAGQITLLPPTAVTLGELAGHHDVASVLAQRRVITPRLPKVVVNDHDAWLAMPP
;
A
#
# COMPACT_ATOMS: atom_id res chain seq x y z
N MET A 1 10.70 24.34 22.58
CA MET A 1 10.06 23.01 22.55
C MET A 1 10.72 22.25 21.44
N THR A 2 11.54 21.26 21.76
CA THR A 2 12.32 20.48 20.79
C THR A 2 11.39 19.41 20.19
N GLU A 3 11.08 19.52 18.89
CA GLU A 3 10.29 18.50 18.19
C GLU A 3 10.99 17.15 18.24
N PRO A 4 10.27 16.02 18.42
CA PRO A 4 10.87 14.70 18.51
C PRO A 4 11.48 14.32 17.15
N ARG A 5 12.79 14.23 17.10
CA ARG A 5 13.52 13.58 16.00
C ARG A 5 13.28 12.08 16.12
N LEU A 6 12.93 11.40 15.01
CA LEU A 6 13.08 9.94 14.95
C LEU A 6 14.52 9.63 15.40
N ALA A 7 14.64 8.82 16.44
CA ALA A 7 15.94 8.52 17.01
C ALA A 7 16.86 7.95 15.92
N GLY A 8 17.80 8.78 15.43
CA GLY A 8 18.99 8.33 14.73
C GLY A 8 19.20 8.73 13.27
N ALA A 9 18.24 9.25 12.50
CA ALA A 9 18.54 9.71 11.13
C ALA A 9 17.63 10.86 10.71
N SER A 10 18.22 12.01 10.48
CA SER A 10 17.59 13.09 9.68
C SER A 10 17.49 12.61 8.23
N ILE A 11 16.29 12.38 7.72
CA ILE A 11 16.09 12.01 6.31
C ILE A 11 16.37 13.27 5.49
N THR A 12 17.51 13.29 4.82
CA THR A 12 17.90 14.38 3.93
C THR A 12 16.92 14.47 2.76
N VAL A 13 16.44 15.65 2.49
CA VAL A 13 15.46 15.91 1.43
C VAL A 13 16.21 16.34 0.15
N PRO A 14 15.84 15.82 -1.04
CA PRO A 14 16.40 16.28 -2.32
C PRO A 14 16.24 17.79 -2.51
N GLY A 15 17.26 18.45 -3.09
CA GLY A 15 17.28 19.91 -3.26
C GLY A 15 16.02 20.49 -3.93
N LYS A 16 15.53 19.84 -5.01
CA LYS A 16 14.27 20.24 -5.67
C LYS A 16 13.05 20.28 -4.73
N LEU A 17 13.00 19.34 -3.77
CA LEU A 17 11.92 19.28 -2.79
C LEU A 17 12.07 20.40 -1.73
N ALA A 18 13.31 20.68 -1.32
CA ALA A 18 13.64 21.79 -0.43
C ALA A 18 13.29 23.14 -1.06
N ASP A 19 13.61 23.34 -2.35
CA ASP A 19 13.27 24.57 -3.07
C ASP A 19 11.77 24.78 -3.15
N ARG A 20 11.02 23.74 -3.49
CA ARG A 20 9.54 23.81 -3.48
C ARG A 20 8.97 24.13 -2.09
N ALA A 21 9.56 23.57 -1.04
CA ALA A 21 9.15 23.89 0.34
C ALA A 21 9.37 25.38 0.66
N ARG A 22 10.49 25.97 0.22
CA ARG A 22 10.74 27.41 0.36
C ARG A 22 9.73 28.28 -0.41
N GLU A 23 9.41 27.89 -1.66
CA GLU A 23 8.42 28.58 -2.48
C GLU A 23 7.01 28.56 -1.86
N ILE A 24 6.62 27.40 -1.31
CA ILE A 24 5.34 27.23 -0.60
C ILE A 24 5.33 28.09 0.68
N ALA A 25 6.38 28.03 1.48
CA ALA A 25 6.49 28.82 2.71
C ALA A 25 6.46 30.34 2.44
N ALA A 26 6.97 30.76 1.29
CA ALA A 26 6.93 32.15 0.84
C ALA A 26 5.61 32.57 0.15
N GLY A 27 4.64 31.64 0.05
CA GLY A 27 3.35 31.90 -0.61
C GLY A 27 3.41 32.05 -2.14
N ARG A 28 4.54 31.70 -2.77
CA ARG A 28 4.71 31.77 -4.23
C ARG A 28 4.28 30.52 -4.97
N LEU A 29 4.11 29.42 -4.26
CA LEU A 29 3.63 28.15 -4.79
C LEU A 29 2.55 27.56 -3.87
N SER A 30 1.46 27.07 -4.46
CA SER A 30 0.45 26.30 -3.72
C SER A 30 0.78 24.80 -3.75
N PRO A 31 0.59 24.07 -2.64
CA PRO A 31 0.71 22.63 -2.64
C PRO A 31 -0.26 21.97 -3.62
N ALA A 32 0.16 20.89 -4.27
CA ALA A 32 -0.76 20.07 -5.05
C ALA A 32 -1.82 19.43 -4.14
N VAL A 33 -3.03 19.27 -4.65
CA VAL A 33 -4.10 18.53 -3.94
C VAL A 33 -3.73 17.04 -3.91
N PRO A 34 -3.75 16.37 -2.74
CA PRO A 34 -3.50 14.94 -2.67
C PRO A 34 -4.60 14.14 -3.40
N ARG A 35 -4.20 13.10 -4.13
CA ARG A 35 -5.13 12.11 -4.70
C ARG A 35 -5.33 10.97 -3.70
N ASP A 36 -6.52 10.42 -3.65
CA ASP A 36 -6.80 9.24 -2.84
C ASP A 36 -6.01 8.03 -3.36
N ALA A 37 -5.46 7.28 -2.40
CA ALA A 37 -4.74 6.05 -2.67
C ALA A 37 -4.99 5.04 -1.53
N ALA A 38 -4.82 3.76 -1.83
CA ALA A 38 -4.97 2.70 -0.85
C ALA A 38 -3.84 1.68 -0.98
N THR A 39 -3.46 1.09 0.15
CA THR A 39 -2.34 0.15 0.26
C THR A 39 -2.73 -0.99 1.17
N ILE A 40 -2.40 -2.23 0.81
CA ILE A 40 -2.55 -3.40 1.68
C ILE A 40 -1.21 -3.86 2.22
N VAL A 41 -1.13 -3.91 3.53
CA VAL A 41 -0.11 -4.63 4.27
C VAL A 41 -0.54 -6.09 4.30
N LEU A 42 -0.13 -6.84 3.26
CA LEU A 42 -0.46 -8.24 3.13
C LEU A 42 0.41 -9.05 4.09
N LEU A 43 -0.23 -9.86 4.94
CA LEU A 43 0.39 -10.57 6.04
C LEU A 43 0.28 -12.09 5.85
N TRP A 44 1.39 -12.76 6.03
CA TRP A 44 1.41 -14.22 6.06
C TRP A 44 1.58 -14.72 7.50
N PRO A 45 0.71 -15.64 7.93
CA PRO A 45 0.91 -16.28 9.20
C PRO A 45 2.06 -17.29 9.08
N GLY A 46 3.28 -16.90 9.36
CA GLY A 46 4.49 -17.73 9.30
C GLY A 46 4.46 -19.02 10.12
N VAL A 47 3.29 -19.56 10.37
CA VAL A 47 2.95 -20.58 11.38
C VAL A 47 3.42 -21.98 11.03
N LEU A 48 3.68 -22.31 9.76
CA LEU A 48 3.83 -23.72 9.39
C LEU A 48 5.24 -24.27 9.50
N LEU A 49 6.28 -23.43 9.63
CA LEU A 49 7.66 -23.94 9.64
C LEU A 49 8.46 -23.70 10.92
N ARG A 50 8.06 -22.74 11.79
CA ARG A 50 8.73 -22.51 13.08
C ARG A 50 7.76 -21.89 14.11
N PRO A 51 7.47 -22.55 15.23
CA PRO A 51 6.77 -21.93 16.35
C PRO A 51 7.48 -20.65 16.79
N GLY A 52 6.75 -19.52 16.89
CA GLY A 52 7.33 -18.22 17.21
C GLY A 52 7.92 -17.43 16.03
N ALA A 53 7.63 -17.83 14.80
CA ALA A 53 8.13 -17.18 13.58
C ALA A 53 7.67 -15.70 13.41
N GLY A 54 6.61 -15.28 14.11
CA GLY A 54 6.09 -13.92 14.00
C GLY A 54 5.28 -13.68 12.72
N VAL A 55 5.08 -12.42 12.41
CA VAL A 55 4.36 -11.94 11.21
C VAL A 55 5.36 -11.73 10.08
N GLU A 56 5.03 -12.15 8.87
CA GLU A 56 5.74 -11.75 7.65
C GLU A 56 4.85 -10.82 6.82
N ALA A 57 5.45 -9.79 6.24
CA ALA A 57 4.78 -8.84 5.37
C ALA A 57 5.31 -8.93 3.94
N TYR A 58 4.42 -8.85 2.96
CA TYR A 58 4.79 -8.85 1.56
C TYR A 58 5.20 -7.44 1.12
N LEU A 59 6.38 -7.32 0.55
CA LEU A 59 6.92 -6.09 0.01
C LEU A 59 7.25 -6.26 -1.47
N LEU A 60 7.01 -5.20 -2.22
CA LEU A 60 7.38 -5.05 -3.61
C LEU A 60 8.61 -4.15 -3.71
N ARG A 61 9.61 -4.53 -4.46
CA ARG A 61 10.72 -3.64 -4.80
C ARG A 61 10.40 -2.91 -6.10
N ARG A 62 10.31 -1.59 -6.02
CA ARG A 62 10.07 -0.72 -7.18
C ARG A 62 11.23 -0.78 -8.15
N THR A 63 10.93 -0.78 -9.45
CA THR A 63 11.99 -0.76 -10.46
C THR A 63 12.84 0.51 -10.34
N ARG A 64 14.12 0.40 -10.69
CA ARG A 64 15.06 1.56 -10.66
C ARG A 64 14.79 2.58 -11.75
N ALA A 65 13.95 2.24 -12.74
CA ALA A 65 13.57 3.12 -13.84
C ALA A 65 12.48 4.14 -13.47
N LEU A 66 11.86 4.02 -12.30
CA LEU A 66 10.80 4.94 -11.88
C LEU A 66 11.35 6.27 -11.38
N ASP A 67 10.63 7.35 -11.67
CA ASP A 67 10.96 8.71 -11.22
C ASP A 67 10.77 8.90 -9.70
N PHE A 68 9.83 8.15 -9.10
CA PHE A 68 9.52 8.25 -7.68
C PHE A 68 9.97 7.01 -6.93
N ALA A 69 10.82 7.21 -5.93
CA ALA A 69 11.34 6.17 -5.03
C ALA A 69 11.91 4.94 -5.75
N PRO A 70 12.85 5.09 -6.70
CA PRO A 70 13.45 3.98 -7.43
C PRO A 70 14.14 3.00 -6.49
N GLY A 71 13.86 1.69 -6.66
CA GLY A 71 14.45 0.62 -5.85
C GLY A 71 13.95 0.54 -4.41
N ALA A 72 12.99 1.37 -3.99
CA ALA A 72 12.42 1.29 -2.66
C ALA A 72 11.48 0.08 -2.52
N CYS A 73 11.48 -0.52 -1.34
CA CYS A 73 10.51 -1.54 -0.98
C CYS A 73 9.25 -0.88 -0.41
N VAL A 74 8.10 -1.26 -0.95
CA VAL A 74 6.78 -0.74 -0.61
C VAL A 74 5.77 -1.88 -0.45
N PHE A 75 4.65 -1.63 0.19
CA PHE A 75 3.51 -2.54 0.16
C PHE A 75 2.72 -2.38 -1.15
N PRO A 76 1.97 -3.41 -1.61
CA PRO A 76 1.07 -3.30 -2.74
C PRO A 76 0.05 -2.18 -2.55
N GLY A 77 -0.18 -1.37 -3.59
CA GLY A 77 -1.15 -0.30 -3.54
C GLY A 77 -0.93 0.81 -4.55
N GLY A 78 -2.00 1.55 -4.82
CA GLY A 78 -2.00 2.64 -5.79
C GLY A 78 -3.16 3.61 -5.63
N SER A 79 -3.44 4.34 -6.69
CA SER A 79 -4.48 5.38 -6.71
C SER A 79 -5.87 4.78 -6.71
N VAL A 80 -6.82 5.50 -6.12
CA VAL A 80 -8.24 5.22 -6.30
C VAL A 80 -8.65 5.64 -7.72
N ASP A 81 -9.31 4.74 -8.44
CA ASP A 81 -9.89 4.97 -9.75
C ASP A 81 -11.40 5.29 -9.65
N GLU A 82 -11.95 5.90 -10.68
CA GLU A 82 -13.38 6.28 -10.74
C GLU A 82 -14.29 5.07 -10.54
N GLY A 83 -13.94 3.92 -11.11
CA GLY A 83 -14.69 2.66 -11.00
C GLY A 83 -14.66 2.01 -9.61
N ASP A 84 -13.74 2.39 -8.74
CA ASP A 84 -13.63 1.80 -7.39
C ASP A 84 -14.80 2.19 -6.47
N ALA A 85 -15.51 3.28 -6.77
CA ALA A 85 -16.70 3.71 -6.03
C ALA A 85 -18.01 3.02 -6.49
N ASP A 86 -17.98 2.22 -7.56
CA ASP A 86 -19.18 1.64 -8.15
C ASP A 86 -19.99 0.80 -7.14
N PRO A 87 -21.25 1.17 -6.84
CA PRO A 87 -22.09 0.45 -5.92
C PRO A 87 -22.49 -0.95 -6.41
N ALA A 88 -22.35 -1.23 -7.73
CA ALA A 88 -22.66 -2.53 -8.31
C ALA A 88 -21.62 -3.61 -7.96
N ILE A 89 -20.40 -3.21 -7.53
CA ILE A 89 -19.41 -4.17 -7.06
C ILE A 89 -19.92 -4.89 -5.81
N GLY A 90 -20.01 -6.22 -5.88
CA GLY A 90 -20.44 -7.07 -4.79
C GLY A 90 -19.61 -6.84 -3.51
N TRP A 91 -20.26 -6.89 -2.35
CA TRP A 91 -19.63 -6.53 -1.09
C TRP A 91 -20.00 -7.51 0.02
N ALA A 92 -19.01 -8.00 0.73
CA ALA A 92 -19.17 -8.83 1.91
C ALA A 92 -18.40 -8.24 3.10
N GLY A 93 -18.94 -8.38 4.31
CA GLY A 93 -18.38 -7.83 5.54
C GLY A 93 -19.08 -6.54 5.98
N PRO A 94 -18.42 -5.70 6.80
CA PRO A 94 -18.99 -4.45 7.31
C PRO A 94 -19.43 -3.55 6.15
N PRO A 95 -20.61 -2.91 6.24
CA PRO A 95 -21.06 -1.99 5.20
C PRO A 95 -20.10 -0.79 5.07
N PRO A 96 -20.04 -0.14 3.90
CA PRO A 96 -19.16 1.01 3.69
C PRO A 96 -19.33 2.12 4.73
N ALA A 97 -20.54 2.32 5.28
CA ALA A 97 -20.79 3.31 6.33
C ALA A 97 -20.03 3.00 7.64
N GLU A 98 -19.98 1.73 8.06
CA GLU A 98 -19.23 1.34 9.25
C GLU A 98 -17.72 1.51 9.07
N ILE A 99 -17.22 1.20 7.87
CA ILE A 99 -15.81 1.43 7.52
C ILE A 99 -15.52 2.94 7.49
N ALA A 100 -16.43 3.74 6.94
CA ALA A 100 -16.34 5.20 6.88
C ALA A 100 -16.18 5.82 8.26
N ASP A 101 -16.97 5.37 9.24
CA ASP A 101 -16.87 5.80 10.64
C ASP A 101 -15.49 5.52 11.23
N ARG A 102 -14.92 4.35 10.94
CA ARG A 102 -13.57 3.97 11.39
C ARG A 102 -12.46 4.77 10.71
N LEU A 103 -12.67 5.16 9.47
CA LEU A 103 -11.71 5.94 8.68
C LEU A 103 -11.88 7.46 8.87
N GLY A 104 -13.02 7.93 9.38
CA GLY A 104 -13.34 9.35 9.47
C GLY A 104 -13.55 9.98 8.09
N THR A 105 -14.33 9.31 7.21
CA THR A 105 -14.59 9.73 5.83
C THR A 105 -16.03 9.45 5.42
N SER A 106 -16.40 9.68 4.13
CA SER A 106 -17.73 9.33 3.63
C SER A 106 -17.84 7.84 3.26
N PRO A 107 -19.05 7.25 3.27
CA PRO A 107 -19.26 5.87 2.83
C PRO A 107 -18.79 5.59 1.41
N GLU A 108 -19.00 6.52 0.48
CA GLU A 108 -18.58 6.40 -0.92
C GLU A 108 -17.05 6.35 -1.01
N ARG A 109 -16.36 7.24 -0.28
CA ARG A 109 -14.91 7.26 -0.24
C ARG A 109 -14.35 6.01 0.45
N ALA A 110 -14.97 5.53 1.52
CA ALA A 110 -14.58 4.30 2.19
C ALA A 110 -14.70 3.08 1.26
N ARG A 111 -15.81 3.00 0.47
CA ARG A 111 -15.99 1.97 -0.56
C ARG A 111 -14.86 2.03 -1.59
N ALA A 112 -14.60 3.20 -2.15
CA ALA A 112 -13.57 3.39 -3.16
C ALA A 112 -12.18 2.99 -2.65
N LEU A 113 -11.82 3.37 -1.43
CA LEU A 113 -10.55 3.03 -0.80
C LEU A 113 -10.38 1.51 -0.59
N VAL A 114 -11.43 0.82 -0.15
CA VAL A 114 -11.39 -0.64 0.02
C VAL A 114 -11.30 -1.34 -1.33
N CYS A 115 -12.06 -0.90 -2.33
CA CYS A 115 -12.01 -1.45 -3.67
C CYS A 115 -10.63 -1.27 -4.29
N ALA A 116 -10.09 -0.04 -4.27
CA ALA A 116 -8.73 0.26 -4.75
C ALA A 116 -7.68 -0.61 -4.05
N ALA A 117 -7.77 -0.76 -2.72
CA ALA A 117 -6.83 -1.60 -1.97
C ALA A 117 -6.82 -3.05 -2.46
N VAL A 118 -8.00 -3.64 -2.70
CA VAL A 118 -8.12 -5.03 -3.19
C VAL A 118 -7.67 -5.13 -4.65
N ARG A 119 -8.09 -4.20 -5.51
CA ARG A 119 -7.72 -4.16 -6.94
C ARG A 119 -6.20 -4.07 -7.10
N GLU A 120 -5.57 -3.09 -6.49
CA GLU A 120 -4.12 -2.87 -6.56
C GLU A 120 -3.34 -4.08 -6.02
N THR A 121 -3.82 -4.70 -4.93
CA THR A 121 -3.18 -5.91 -4.41
C THR A 121 -3.26 -7.05 -5.42
N PHE A 122 -4.40 -7.24 -6.09
CA PHE A 122 -4.53 -8.24 -7.14
C PHE A 122 -3.64 -7.92 -8.34
N GLU A 123 -3.64 -6.68 -8.80
CA GLU A 123 -2.80 -6.22 -9.92
C GLU A 123 -1.30 -6.41 -9.64
N GLU A 124 -0.83 -6.07 -8.46
CA GLU A 124 0.60 -6.07 -8.14
C GLU A 124 1.11 -7.40 -7.56
N SER A 125 0.28 -8.16 -6.84
CA SER A 125 0.70 -9.40 -6.17
C SER A 125 -0.03 -10.66 -6.64
N GLY A 126 -1.10 -10.54 -7.44
CA GLY A 126 -1.96 -11.65 -7.82
C GLY A 126 -2.87 -12.16 -6.70
N VAL A 127 -2.82 -11.56 -5.50
CA VAL A 127 -3.67 -11.96 -4.37
C VAL A 127 -5.00 -11.26 -4.45
N LEU A 128 -6.11 -12.04 -4.50
CA LEU A 128 -7.46 -11.52 -4.64
C LEU A 128 -8.26 -11.71 -3.33
N LEU A 129 -8.55 -10.60 -2.66
CA LEU A 129 -9.37 -10.56 -1.45
C LEU A 129 -10.87 -10.49 -1.82
N ALA A 130 -11.36 -11.50 -2.52
CA ALA A 130 -12.74 -11.64 -2.97
C ALA A 130 -13.19 -13.10 -2.91
N GLY A 131 -14.49 -13.31 -2.98
CA GLY A 131 -15.06 -14.65 -2.96
C GLY A 131 -16.49 -14.70 -3.49
N SER A 132 -17.01 -15.90 -3.77
CA SER A 132 -18.37 -16.11 -4.30
C SER A 132 -19.47 -15.96 -3.24
N SER A 133 -19.11 -15.85 -1.96
CA SER A 133 -20.05 -15.64 -0.85
C SER A 133 -19.35 -14.92 0.32
N PRO A 134 -20.10 -14.46 1.34
CA PRO A 134 -19.51 -13.83 2.52
C PRO A 134 -18.55 -14.72 3.33
N THR A 135 -18.53 -16.02 3.09
CA THR A 135 -17.68 -16.97 3.80
C THR A 135 -16.68 -17.69 2.90
N ALA A 136 -16.83 -17.58 1.57
CA ALA A 136 -15.92 -18.17 0.61
C ALA A 136 -14.83 -17.16 0.19
N LEU A 137 -13.69 -17.67 -0.22
CA LEU A 137 -12.62 -16.95 -0.87
C LEU A 137 -12.26 -17.66 -2.17
N VAL A 138 -11.65 -16.93 -3.09
CA VAL A 138 -10.99 -17.55 -4.25
C VAL A 138 -9.79 -18.34 -3.72
N ASP A 139 -9.76 -19.65 -3.97
CA ASP A 139 -8.70 -20.54 -3.48
C ASP A 139 -7.43 -20.42 -4.34
N ASP A 140 -7.58 -20.32 -5.65
CA ASP A 140 -6.49 -20.20 -6.61
C ASP A 140 -6.67 -18.94 -7.49
N SER A 141 -6.02 -17.86 -7.10
CA SER A 141 -6.01 -16.63 -7.89
C SER A 141 -5.06 -16.69 -9.10
N ALA A 142 -4.16 -17.66 -9.16
CA ALA A 142 -3.27 -17.85 -10.32
C ALA A 142 -4.06 -18.24 -11.58
N ALA A 143 -5.20 -18.93 -11.43
CA ALA A 143 -6.11 -19.20 -12.54
C ALA A 143 -6.67 -17.93 -13.22
N LEU A 144 -6.61 -16.77 -12.54
CA LEU A 144 -7.06 -15.48 -13.03
C LEU A 144 -5.93 -14.63 -13.66
N ALA A 145 -4.81 -15.25 -14.06
CA ALA A 145 -3.65 -14.53 -14.59
C ALA A 145 -3.98 -13.70 -15.85
N GLN A 146 -4.87 -14.20 -16.72
CA GLN A 146 -5.31 -13.45 -17.91
C GLN A 146 -6.17 -12.24 -17.52
N ASP A 147 -7.03 -12.38 -16.52
CA ASP A 147 -7.87 -11.30 -16.00
C ASP A 147 -7.03 -10.22 -15.35
N ARG A 148 -6.05 -10.63 -14.55
CA ARG A 148 -5.05 -9.73 -13.96
C ARG A 148 -4.30 -8.95 -15.04
N HIS A 149 -3.90 -9.63 -16.11
CA HIS A 149 -3.25 -8.98 -17.24
C HIS A 149 -4.17 -7.96 -17.94
N ALA A 150 -5.44 -8.28 -18.14
CA ALA A 150 -6.41 -7.37 -18.74
C ALA A 150 -6.63 -6.10 -17.88
N LEU A 151 -6.63 -6.22 -16.55
CA LEU A 151 -6.68 -5.09 -15.63
C LEU A 151 -5.44 -4.19 -15.79
N LEU A 152 -4.25 -4.77 -15.73
CA LEU A 152 -2.98 -4.05 -15.90
C LEU A 152 -2.84 -3.34 -17.25
N ALA A 153 -3.44 -3.93 -18.30
CA ALA A 153 -3.48 -3.35 -19.63
C ALA A 153 -4.60 -2.29 -19.79
N GLY A 154 -5.45 -2.09 -18.78
CA GLY A 154 -6.62 -1.18 -18.85
C GLY A 154 -7.69 -1.62 -19.86
N THR A 155 -7.72 -2.90 -20.24
CA THR A 155 -8.69 -3.46 -21.19
C THR A 155 -9.94 -4.05 -20.53
N ALA A 156 -9.93 -4.16 -19.21
CA ALA A 156 -11.06 -4.53 -18.37
C ALA A 156 -11.05 -3.70 -17.09
N SER A 157 -12.22 -3.46 -16.50
CA SER A 157 -12.34 -2.88 -15.17
C SER A 157 -12.42 -3.95 -14.09
N PHE A 158 -12.04 -3.60 -12.87
CA PHE A 158 -12.11 -4.53 -11.73
C PHE A 158 -13.56 -4.91 -11.40
N GLY A 159 -14.50 -3.97 -11.51
CA GLY A 159 -15.92 -4.23 -11.32
C GLY A 159 -16.50 -5.23 -12.33
N GLU A 160 -16.15 -5.09 -13.63
CA GLU A 160 -16.53 -6.04 -14.67
C GLU A 160 -15.96 -7.45 -14.41
N LEU A 161 -14.70 -7.53 -13.97
CA LEU A 161 -14.07 -8.80 -13.59
C LEU A 161 -14.88 -9.49 -12.50
N LEU A 162 -15.10 -8.81 -11.38
CA LEU A 162 -15.83 -9.38 -10.25
C LEU A 162 -17.25 -9.77 -10.62
N GLY A 163 -17.96 -8.91 -11.38
CA GLY A 163 -19.33 -9.19 -11.84
C GLY A 163 -19.41 -10.42 -12.75
N ARG A 164 -18.49 -10.57 -13.71
CA ARG A 164 -18.41 -11.72 -14.62
C ARG A 164 -18.12 -13.03 -13.86
N LEU A 165 -17.31 -12.98 -12.82
CA LEU A 165 -16.95 -14.14 -12.01
C LEU A 165 -17.94 -14.41 -10.86
N GLY A 166 -18.95 -13.56 -10.67
CA GLY A 166 -19.88 -13.65 -9.55
C GLY A 166 -19.21 -13.48 -8.19
N LEU A 167 -18.15 -12.66 -8.12
CA LEU A 167 -17.38 -12.43 -6.91
C LEU A 167 -17.80 -11.13 -6.21
N MET A 168 -17.61 -11.11 -4.90
CA MET A 168 -17.77 -9.95 -4.05
C MET A 168 -16.49 -9.66 -3.28
N LEU A 169 -16.22 -8.39 -3.03
CA LEU A 169 -15.12 -7.95 -2.16
C LEU A 169 -15.31 -8.49 -0.73
N ARG A 170 -14.22 -8.94 -0.12
CA ARG A 170 -14.19 -9.38 1.27
C ARG A 170 -13.62 -8.26 2.16
N ALA A 171 -14.45 -7.23 2.35
CA ALA A 171 -14.08 -6.06 3.15
C ALA A 171 -13.83 -6.41 4.64
N ASP A 172 -14.38 -7.53 5.11
CA ASP A 172 -14.15 -8.07 6.44
C ASP A 172 -12.71 -8.49 6.70
N LEU A 173 -11.94 -8.75 5.66
CA LEU A 173 -10.51 -9.09 5.76
C LEU A 173 -9.62 -7.87 5.95
N LEU A 174 -10.13 -6.65 5.72
CA LEU A 174 -9.35 -5.43 5.76
C LEU A 174 -9.47 -4.75 7.14
N THR A 175 -8.36 -4.64 7.83
CA THR A 175 -8.25 -3.87 9.08
C THR A 175 -7.59 -2.53 8.80
N PRO A 176 -8.28 -1.37 8.99
CA PRO A 176 -7.66 -0.05 8.88
C PRO A 176 -6.41 0.06 9.76
N TRP A 177 -5.30 0.53 9.19
CA TRP A 177 -4.01 0.54 9.88
C TRP A 177 -3.43 1.93 10.09
N ALA A 178 -3.31 2.71 9.02
CA ALA A 178 -2.72 4.05 9.06
C ALA A 178 -3.22 4.91 7.89
N ARG A 179 -3.00 6.23 7.98
CA ARG A 179 -3.23 7.18 6.88
C ARG A 179 -2.01 8.08 6.74
N TRP A 180 -1.48 8.15 5.53
CA TRP A 180 -0.29 8.94 5.22
C TRP A 180 -0.58 9.91 4.09
N ILE A 181 -0.26 11.19 4.32
CA ILE A 181 -0.39 12.22 3.30
C ILE A 181 1.01 12.62 2.85
N THR A 182 1.26 12.62 1.55
CA THR A 182 2.54 13.06 0.98
C THR A 182 2.83 14.51 1.38
N PRO A 183 4.08 14.86 1.74
CA PRO A 183 4.47 16.21 2.11
C PRO A 183 4.02 17.27 1.09
N GLU A 184 3.70 18.49 1.57
CA GLU A 184 3.20 19.58 0.72
C GLU A 184 4.19 19.99 -0.38
N ALA A 185 5.46 19.87 -0.12
CA ALA A 185 6.51 20.19 -1.09
C ALA A 185 6.58 19.22 -2.28
N ALA A 186 5.97 18.05 -2.19
CA ALA A 186 5.99 17.09 -3.29
C ALA A 186 5.15 17.57 -4.49
N PRO A 187 5.63 17.37 -5.74
CA PRO A 187 4.90 17.78 -6.94
C PRO A 187 3.67 16.92 -7.22
N ARG A 188 3.69 15.67 -6.81
CA ARG A 188 2.55 14.73 -6.81
C ARG A 188 2.31 14.29 -5.39
N ARG A 189 1.06 14.33 -4.96
CA ARG A 189 0.70 14.01 -3.59
C ARG A 189 -0.41 12.97 -3.56
N PHE A 190 -0.33 12.07 -2.58
CA PHE A 190 -1.32 11.06 -2.30
C PHE A 190 -1.77 11.17 -0.84
N ASP A 191 -3.04 10.90 -0.62
CA ASP A 191 -3.65 10.65 0.69
C ASP A 191 -3.89 9.15 0.76
N THR A 192 -2.94 8.42 1.32
CA THR A 192 -2.87 6.96 1.26
C THR A 192 -3.38 6.33 2.54
N TRP A 193 -4.36 5.45 2.39
CA TRP A 193 -4.94 4.68 3.46
C TRP A 193 -4.37 3.26 3.46
N PHE A 194 -3.85 2.84 4.60
CA PHE A 194 -3.24 1.53 4.79
C PHE A 194 -4.22 0.60 5.48
N PHE A 195 -4.34 -0.60 4.95
CA PHE A 195 -5.12 -1.68 5.53
C PHE A 195 -4.22 -2.88 5.75
N ALA A 196 -4.34 -3.56 6.89
CA ALA A 196 -3.73 -4.86 7.10
C ALA A 196 -4.71 -5.94 6.66
N ALA A 197 -4.23 -6.95 5.95
CA ALA A 197 -5.04 -8.09 5.53
C ALA A 197 -4.22 -9.39 5.56
N PRO A 198 -4.85 -10.55 5.89
CA PRO A 198 -4.18 -11.83 5.83
C PRO A 198 -4.07 -12.31 4.38
N LEU A 199 -3.00 -13.03 4.05
CA LEU A 199 -2.94 -13.81 2.81
C LEU A 199 -4.03 -14.89 2.86
N PRO A 200 -4.95 -14.95 1.88
CA PRO A 200 -5.96 -16.00 1.83
C PRO A 200 -5.33 -17.41 1.73
N PRO A 201 -5.89 -18.42 2.39
CA PRO A 201 -5.45 -19.79 2.24
C PRO A 201 -5.50 -20.23 0.76
N GLY A 202 -4.48 -20.96 0.30
CA GLY A 202 -4.38 -21.46 -1.07
C GLY A 202 -3.78 -20.46 -2.06
N GLN A 203 -3.82 -19.16 -1.78
CA GLN A 203 -3.24 -18.15 -2.66
C GLN A 203 -1.75 -17.93 -2.39
N THR A 204 -1.04 -17.53 -3.43
CA THR A 204 0.38 -17.19 -3.38
C THR A 204 0.61 -15.81 -3.99
N ALA A 205 1.30 -14.94 -3.26
CA ALA A 205 1.70 -13.65 -3.80
C ALA A 205 2.83 -13.84 -4.82
N SER A 206 2.63 -13.33 -6.03
CA SER A 206 3.61 -13.39 -7.13
C SER A 206 3.55 -12.11 -7.95
N LEU A 207 4.70 -11.68 -8.45
CA LEU A 207 4.72 -10.64 -9.48
C LEU A 207 4.04 -11.14 -10.76
N THR A 208 3.44 -10.24 -11.53
CA THR A 208 3.23 -10.51 -12.97
C THR A 208 4.58 -10.82 -13.58
N ALA A 209 4.63 -11.81 -14.49
CA ALA A 209 5.87 -12.33 -15.07
C ALA A 209 6.88 -11.21 -15.42
N PRO A 210 8.19 -11.47 -15.23
CA PRO A 210 9.23 -10.50 -15.51
C PRO A 210 9.14 -9.95 -16.94
N ALA A 211 9.58 -8.72 -17.13
CA ALA A 211 9.59 -8.02 -18.42
C ALA A 211 10.16 -8.83 -19.61
N GLU A 212 11.08 -9.76 -19.35
CA GLU A 212 11.64 -10.68 -20.36
C GLU A 212 10.60 -11.62 -20.99
N GLN A 213 9.56 -12.03 -20.23
CA GLN A 213 8.46 -12.81 -20.79
C GLN A 213 7.40 -11.94 -21.45
N ALA A 214 7.28 -10.69 -21.03
CA ALA A 214 6.42 -9.69 -21.67
C ALA A 214 6.98 -9.23 -23.02
N GLU A 215 8.30 -9.08 -23.15
CA GLU A 215 8.97 -8.76 -24.43
C GLU A 215 8.79 -9.88 -25.46
N GLN A 216 8.89 -11.14 -25.07
CA GLN A 216 8.67 -12.28 -25.97
C GLN A 216 7.22 -12.38 -26.44
N ALA A 217 6.26 -11.80 -25.70
CA ALA A 217 4.86 -11.71 -26.07
C ALA A 217 4.50 -10.40 -26.81
N GLY A 218 5.50 -9.55 -27.12
CA GLY A 218 5.28 -8.25 -27.77
C GLY A 218 4.60 -7.21 -26.87
N GLN A 219 4.71 -7.36 -25.56
CA GLN A 219 4.03 -6.54 -24.57
C GLN A 219 5.05 -5.69 -23.81
N THR A 220 4.98 -4.38 -23.98
CA THR A 220 5.70 -3.40 -23.17
C THR A 220 4.97 -3.18 -21.86
N GLY A 221 4.96 -4.16 -20.97
CA GLY A 221 4.49 -4.01 -19.60
C GLY A 221 5.57 -3.34 -18.78
N SER A 222 5.41 -2.05 -18.47
CA SER A 222 6.23 -1.37 -17.46
C SER A 222 5.85 -1.92 -16.08
N GLY A 223 6.43 -3.05 -15.69
CA GLY A 223 6.30 -3.54 -14.33
C GLY A 223 6.83 -2.47 -13.37
N GLU A 224 5.97 -1.91 -12.53
CA GLU A 224 6.38 -0.94 -11.50
C GLU A 224 7.30 -1.56 -10.46
N SER A 225 7.30 -2.88 -10.35
CA SER A 225 8.10 -3.65 -9.40
C SER A 225 8.85 -4.78 -10.07
N ASP A 226 10.10 -5.00 -9.65
CA ASP A 226 11.01 -6.02 -10.19
C ASP A 226 11.21 -7.23 -9.25
N ALA A 227 10.76 -7.13 -7.99
CA ALA A 227 10.80 -8.22 -7.02
C ALA A 227 9.64 -8.12 -6.01
N GLY A 228 9.10 -9.28 -5.64
CA GLY A 228 8.20 -9.42 -4.49
C GLY A 228 8.86 -10.32 -3.44
N ILE A 229 8.80 -9.92 -2.18
CA ILE A 229 9.50 -10.60 -1.10
C ILE A 229 8.68 -10.60 0.19
N TRP A 230 8.65 -11.75 0.86
CA TRP A 230 8.16 -11.87 2.23
C TRP A 230 9.29 -11.61 3.20
N LEU A 231 9.10 -10.66 4.10
CA LEU A 231 10.08 -10.32 5.14
C LEU A 231 9.41 -10.19 6.50
N ARG A 232 10.11 -10.61 7.52
CA ARG A 232 9.76 -10.24 8.89
C ARG A 232 10.01 -8.75 9.08
N PRO A 233 9.08 -8.04 9.76
CA PRO A 233 9.24 -6.60 9.98
C PRO A 233 10.61 -6.20 10.56
N ALA A 234 11.09 -6.93 11.56
CA ALA A 234 12.39 -6.65 12.16
C ALA A 234 13.55 -6.84 11.16
N GLU A 235 13.54 -7.91 10.37
CA GLU A 235 14.56 -8.21 9.34
C GLU A 235 14.58 -7.14 8.24
N ALA A 236 13.39 -6.68 7.80
CA ALA A 236 13.28 -5.59 6.83
C ALA A 236 13.88 -4.28 7.36
N LEU A 237 13.62 -3.94 8.62
CA LEU A 237 14.18 -2.75 9.28
C LEU A 237 15.69 -2.85 9.48
N GLU A 238 16.22 -4.02 9.82
CA GLU A 238 17.67 -4.27 9.92
C GLU A 238 18.34 -4.17 8.55
N SER A 239 17.76 -4.78 7.52
CA SER A 239 18.26 -4.69 6.15
C SER A 239 18.27 -3.24 5.64
N ALA A 240 17.26 -2.44 6.01
CA ALA A 240 17.23 -1.02 5.69
C ALA A 240 18.33 -0.23 6.42
N ARG A 241 18.58 -0.51 7.71
CA ARG A 241 19.68 0.11 8.46
C ARG A 241 21.05 -0.26 7.90
N ALA A 242 21.19 -1.49 7.41
CA ALA A 242 22.40 -1.97 6.74
C ALA A 242 22.55 -1.44 5.29
N GLY A 243 21.59 -0.67 4.76
CA GLY A 243 21.62 -0.13 3.40
C GLY A 243 21.37 -1.18 2.30
N GLN A 244 20.89 -2.37 2.65
CA GLN A 244 20.60 -3.44 1.70
C GLN A 244 19.30 -3.21 0.94
N ILE A 245 18.31 -2.59 1.60
CA ILE A 245 17.05 -2.16 1.01
C ILE A 245 16.75 -0.70 1.38
N THR A 246 15.92 -0.04 0.57
CA THR A 246 15.42 1.30 0.87
C THR A 246 13.97 1.20 1.28
N LEU A 247 13.60 1.78 2.41
CA LEU A 247 12.21 1.87 2.88
C LEU A 247 11.79 3.33 2.87
N LEU A 248 10.59 3.59 2.35
CA LEU A 248 9.95 4.90 2.53
C LEU A 248 9.45 5.04 3.97
N PRO A 249 9.33 6.27 4.51
CA PRO A 249 8.88 6.50 5.88
C PRO A 249 7.58 5.78 6.25
N PRO A 250 6.51 5.80 5.43
CA PRO A 250 5.28 5.04 5.72
C PRO A 250 5.53 3.54 5.88
N THR A 251 6.35 2.95 5.00
CA THR A 251 6.69 1.53 5.05
C THR A 251 7.51 1.19 6.30
N ALA A 252 8.53 2.00 6.59
CA ALA A 252 9.40 1.77 7.76
C ALA A 252 8.64 1.88 9.09
N VAL A 253 7.76 2.89 9.23
CA VAL A 253 6.94 3.07 10.43
C VAL A 253 5.95 1.91 10.58
N THR A 254 5.26 1.54 9.50
CA THR A 254 4.31 0.41 9.53
C THR A 254 5.01 -0.90 9.90
N LEU A 255 6.18 -1.20 9.33
CA LEU A 255 6.98 -2.36 9.72
C LEU A 255 7.42 -2.28 11.19
N GLY A 256 7.80 -1.10 11.69
CA GLY A 256 8.12 -0.90 13.10
C GLY A 256 6.95 -1.20 14.04
N GLU A 257 5.75 -0.80 13.66
CA GLU A 257 4.54 -1.12 14.41
C GLU A 257 4.21 -2.61 14.37
N LEU A 258 4.38 -3.27 13.22
CA LEU A 258 4.15 -4.71 13.04
C LEU A 258 5.16 -5.57 13.82
N ALA A 259 6.39 -5.12 13.99
CA ALA A 259 7.45 -5.86 14.69
C ALA A 259 7.11 -6.21 16.15
N GLY A 260 6.16 -5.48 16.75
CA GLY A 260 5.63 -5.77 18.09
C GLY A 260 4.59 -6.88 18.17
N HIS A 261 4.14 -7.40 17.01
CA HIS A 261 3.10 -8.43 16.93
C HIS A 261 3.70 -9.82 16.72
N HIS A 262 3.15 -10.81 17.42
CA HIS A 262 3.64 -12.19 17.38
C HIS A 262 2.88 -13.07 16.38
N ASP A 263 1.70 -12.65 15.92
CA ASP A 263 0.91 -13.33 14.91
C ASP A 263 -0.02 -12.36 14.15
N VAL A 264 -0.57 -12.82 13.02
CA VAL A 264 -1.50 -12.07 12.18
C VAL A 264 -2.79 -11.75 12.92
N ALA A 265 -3.29 -12.65 13.77
CA ALA A 265 -4.53 -12.43 14.52
C ALA A 265 -4.41 -11.22 15.46
N SER A 266 -3.27 -11.05 16.12
CA SER A 266 -2.99 -9.89 16.98
C SER A 266 -2.93 -8.57 16.21
N VAL A 267 -2.50 -8.59 14.94
CA VAL A 267 -2.55 -7.42 14.04
C VAL A 267 -3.98 -7.10 13.66
N LEU A 268 -4.74 -8.09 13.18
CA LEU A 268 -6.10 -7.90 12.70
C LEU A 268 -7.10 -7.54 13.81
N ALA A 269 -6.80 -7.93 15.06
CA ALA A 269 -7.61 -7.56 16.22
C ALA A 269 -7.48 -6.09 16.63
N GLN A 270 -6.53 -5.35 16.06
CA GLN A 270 -6.33 -3.95 16.42
C GLN A 270 -7.53 -3.07 16.06
N ARG A 271 -7.88 -2.17 16.98
CA ARG A 271 -8.91 -1.14 16.79
C ARG A 271 -8.23 0.23 16.89
N ARG A 272 -7.71 0.70 15.75
CA ARG A 272 -6.94 1.94 15.67
C ARG A 272 -7.84 3.13 15.37
N VAL A 273 -7.55 4.26 16.00
CA VAL A 273 -8.04 5.58 15.54
C VAL A 273 -7.10 6.04 14.43
N ILE A 274 -7.65 6.20 13.23
CA ILE A 274 -6.86 6.56 12.06
C ILE A 274 -6.74 8.08 11.97
N THR A 275 -5.59 8.60 12.38
CA THR A 275 -5.24 10.02 12.24
C THR A 275 -4.30 10.23 11.05
N PRO A 276 -4.49 11.30 10.25
CA PRO A 276 -3.59 11.59 9.13
C PRO A 276 -2.17 11.87 9.62
N ARG A 277 -1.19 11.20 9.02
CA ARG A 277 0.24 11.47 9.21
C ARG A 277 0.76 12.26 8.01
N LEU A 278 1.06 13.53 8.22
CA LEU A 278 1.59 14.44 7.20
C LEU A 278 3.02 14.85 7.58
N PRO A 279 4.05 14.19 7.04
CA PRO A 279 5.42 14.63 7.22
C PRO A 279 5.65 16.01 6.60
N LYS A 280 6.45 16.84 7.25
CA LYS A 280 6.76 18.18 6.78
C LYS A 280 8.20 18.29 6.31
N VAL A 281 8.42 18.93 5.17
CA VAL A 281 9.76 19.33 4.76
C VAL A 281 10.11 20.60 5.52
N VAL A 282 11.07 20.49 6.43
CA VAL A 282 11.61 21.63 7.17
C VAL A 282 12.88 22.08 6.47
N VAL A 283 13.00 23.38 6.24
CA VAL A 283 14.16 24.00 5.59
C VAL A 283 14.73 25.10 6.48
N ASN A 284 16.04 25.19 6.54
CA ASN A 284 16.77 26.34 7.07
C ASN A 284 17.77 26.85 6.03
N ASP A 285 18.69 27.72 6.42
CA ASP A 285 19.65 28.35 5.50
C ASP A 285 20.68 27.34 4.95
N HIS A 286 20.88 26.21 5.61
CA HIS A 286 21.94 25.24 5.29
C HIS A 286 21.41 23.85 4.94
N ASP A 287 20.28 23.42 5.58
CA ASP A 287 19.78 22.07 5.53
C ASP A 287 18.29 21.99 5.19
N ALA A 288 17.90 20.82 4.68
CA ALA A 288 16.51 20.44 4.53
C ALA A 288 16.30 18.99 4.98
N TRP A 289 15.31 18.76 5.82
CA TRP A 289 14.99 17.42 6.34
C TRP A 289 13.49 17.18 6.42
N LEU A 290 13.13 15.90 6.49
CA LEU A 290 11.76 15.49 6.71
C LEU A 290 11.47 15.36 8.20
N ALA A 291 10.57 16.18 8.72
CA ALA A 291 10.03 16.06 10.08
C ALA A 291 8.82 15.14 10.04
N MET A 292 8.87 14.09 10.87
CA MET A 292 7.78 13.13 11.00
C MET A 292 6.74 13.65 11.99
N PRO A 293 5.43 13.43 11.73
CA PRO A 293 4.40 13.71 12.73
C PRO A 293 4.57 12.73 13.92
N PRO A 294 4.13 13.13 15.11
CA PRO A 294 4.17 12.31 16.31
C PRO A 294 3.33 11.03 16.18
#